data_0f37234caf06bdd960700674b7a749c2
#
_entry.id   0f37234caf06bdd960700674b7a749c2
#
_cell.length_a   1.000
_cell.length_b   1.000
_cell.length_c   1.000
_cell.angle_alpha   90.00
_cell.angle_beta   90.00
_cell.angle_gamma   90.00
#
_symmetry.space_group_name_H-M   'P 1'
#
loop_
_entity.id
_entity.type
_entity.pdbx_description
1 polymer ?
#
loop_
_entity_poly.entity_id
_entity_poly.type
_entity_poly.pdbx_seq_one_letter_code
_entity_poly.pdbx_strand_id
1 'polypeptide(L)'
;VNHRLYAIAFAAVAGLSPALDAAAQQKVLKFVPQADLRILDPIATTAYITRNHGYMVYDTLFAMDAKFNVKPQMVDKWEISKDQLTYTFTLRDGLKFHDGQPVRSADCIASIERWAKRDALGQKLAEATQGWKAVNDKTFTLRLKKPFPLTLEALAKPSSNVPFIMPERIAKTDAFKNIEDATGSGPFKFVKAEWVPGNKVVYVKNTDYLPRKEAPSWASGGKVVKVDRVEWIYIPDSATAAAALNAGEVDWWEQMPPDLIPLLSRNKDITVKNIDPLGSMGMIRFNFLYPPFNNPKMRQAVLHVVNQQDYVIGIAGDPKNGKPCYSYFTCGTPLASEIGAEPLKGKRDFERAKQLVKEAGYKGEKIVIIDATDQPIVHSQSLLTLENLKKIGINAEIQAGDWGTLITRRAVKEPNDKGGWNIFHTWLVGPDMVNPAVNFPIRGNGEKAWFGWPSDPKMEELREAWFKAKTPAESKAAADAVQKRAFEFVPIIPTGQFILPTA
;
A
#
# COMPACT_ATOMS: atom_id res chain seq x y z
N VAL A 1 20.81 -97.55 -21.54
CA VAL A 1 20.09 -96.50 -20.81
C VAL A 1 20.76 -95.17 -21.17
N ASN A 2 20.11 -94.38 -22.03
CA ASN A 2 20.62 -93.15 -22.60
C ASN A 2 20.22 -91.95 -21.73
N HIS A 3 21.19 -91.19 -21.26
CA HIS A 3 20.99 -89.83 -20.69
C HIS A 3 21.20 -88.79 -21.77
N ARG A 4 20.17 -88.04 -22.15
CA ARG A 4 20.24 -86.83 -22.97
C ARG A 4 20.34 -85.58 -22.06
N LEU A 5 21.45 -84.89 -22.14
CA LEU A 5 21.62 -83.57 -21.55
C LEU A 5 20.91 -82.49 -22.42
N TYR A 6 20.02 -81.71 -21.80
CA TYR A 6 19.44 -80.53 -22.41
C TYR A 6 20.23 -79.33 -21.91
N ALA A 7 20.88 -78.65 -22.81
CA ALA A 7 21.50 -77.34 -22.54
C ALA A 7 20.43 -76.20 -22.62
N ILE A 8 20.20 -75.50 -21.52
CA ILE A 8 19.28 -74.36 -21.49
C ILE A 8 20.16 -73.10 -21.79
N ALA A 9 19.92 -72.47 -22.91
CA ALA A 9 20.50 -71.18 -23.28
C ALA A 9 19.75 -70.07 -22.52
N PHE A 10 20.43 -69.35 -21.61
CA PHE A 10 19.94 -68.13 -21.00
C PHE A 10 20.18 -66.93 -21.97
N ALA A 11 19.10 -66.43 -22.58
CA ALA A 11 19.13 -65.17 -23.31
C ALA A 11 19.08 -64.01 -22.31
N ALA A 12 20.16 -63.23 -22.22
CA ALA A 12 20.20 -61.99 -21.44
C ALA A 12 19.40 -60.93 -22.18
N VAL A 13 18.21 -60.63 -21.72
CA VAL A 13 17.44 -59.43 -22.13
C VAL A 13 18.04 -58.25 -21.41
N ALA A 14 18.83 -57.45 -22.10
CA ALA A 14 19.27 -56.12 -21.64
C ALA A 14 18.03 -55.19 -21.61
N GLY A 15 17.44 -55.04 -20.44
CA GLY A 15 16.36 -54.07 -20.22
C GLY A 15 16.88 -52.65 -20.40
N LEU A 16 16.51 -51.96 -21.51
CA LEU A 16 16.53 -50.51 -21.58
C LEU A 16 15.48 -49.97 -20.59
N SER A 17 15.95 -49.58 -19.39
CA SER A 17 15.17 -48.72 -18.51
C SER A 17 15.06 -47.36 -19.17
N PRO A 18 13.88 -46.81 -19.48
CA PRO A 18 13.77 -45.43 -19.86
C PRO A 18 14.23 -44.60 -18.65
N ALA A 19 15.25 -43.80 -18.83
CA ALA A 19 15.58 -42.74 -17.91
C ALA A 19 14.33 -41.83 -17.83
N LEU A 20 13.52 -42.01 -16.78
CA LEU A 20 12.53 -41.04 -16.40
C LEU A 20 13.33 -39.77 -16.06
N ASP A 21 13.34 -38.79 -16.95
CA ASP A 21 13.71 -37.43 -16.64
C ASP A 21 12.92 -37.05 -15.39
N ALA A 22 13.58 -37.02 -14.24
CA ALA A 22 13.00 -36.52 -13.05
C ALA A 22 12.75 -35.02 -13.33
N ALA A 23 11.54 -34.72 -13.80
CA ALA A 23 11.10 -33.35 -13.95
C ALA A 23 11.37 -32.68 -12.60
N ALA A 24 12.29 -31.68 -12.59
CA ALA A 24 12.65 -31.00 -11.39
C ALA A 24 11.36 -30.46 -10.73
N GLN A 25 11.12 -30.89 -9.49
CA GLN A 25 9.90 -30.52 -8.77
C GLN A 25 9.77 -28.99 -8.72
N GLN A 26 8.67 -28.47 -9.24
CA GLN A 26 8.40 -27.05 -9.29
C GLN A 26 8.47 -26.45 -7.89
N LYS A 27 9.29 -25.40 -7.71
CA LYS A 27 9.40 -24.68 -6.45
C LYS A 27 8.22 -23.71 -6.31
N VAL A 28 7.28 -24.04 -5.46
CA VAL A 28 6.08 -23.24 -5.18
C VAL A 28 6.26 -22.56 -3.82
N LEU A 29 5.94 -21.26 -3.74
CA LEU A 29 5.79 -20.52 -2.50
C LEU A 29 4.31 -20.23 -2.26
N LYS A 30 3.76 -20.73 -1.16
CA LYS A 30 2.40 -20.49 -0.71
C LYS A 30 2.39 -19.40 0.34
N PHE A 31 1.73 -18.29 0.03
CA PHE A 31 1.75 -17.05 0.80
C PHE A 31 0.34 -16.68 1.25
N VAL A 32 0.17 -16.37 2.53
CA VAL A 32 -1.10 -15.83 3.07
C VAL A 32 -1.00 -14.30 3.08
N PRO A 33 -1.67 -13.62 2.14
CA PRO A 33 -1.65 -12.16 2.06
C PRO A 33 -2.50 -11.51 3.14
N GLN A 34 -2.22 -10.24 3.42
CA GLN A 34 -2.97 -9.43 4.39
C GLN A 34 -4.43 -9.16 3.98
N ALA A 35 -4.79 -9.34 2.72
CA ALA A 35 -6.13 -9.13 2.19
C ALA A 35 -6.35 -9.89 0.88
N ASP A 36 -7.62 -10.05 0.48
CA ASP A 36 -7.98 -10.58 -0.84
C ASP A 36 -7.70 -9.57 -1.97
N LEU A 37 -7.17 -10.05 -3.09
CA LEU A 37 -6.93 -9.23 -4.29
C LEU A 37 -8.22 -9.11 -5.12
N ARG A 38 -8.85 -7.94 -5.09
CA ARG A 38 -10.07 -7.62 -5.85
C ARG A 38 -9.82 -6.69 -7.04
N ILE A 39 -8.81 -5.86 -6.96
CA ILE A 39 -8.51 -4.82 -7.97
C ILE A 39 -7.10 -5.06 -8.48
N LEU A 40 -6.96 -5.23 -9.80
CA LEU A 40 -5.66 -5.47 -10.46
C LEU A 40 -4.95 -4.17 -10.83
N ASP A 41 -5.68 -3.08 -10.96
CA ASP A 41 -5.13 -1.78 -11.37
C ASP A 41 -4.39 -1.09 -10.22
N PRO A 42 -3.05 -0.95 -10.27
CA PRO A 42 -2.24 -0.45 -9.15
C PRO A 42 -2.42 1.04 -8.85
N ILE A 43 -3.14 1.79 -9.72
CA ILE A 43 -3.44 3.20 -9.46
C ILE A 43 -4.91 3.46 -9.11
N ALA A 44 -5.80 2.48 -9.27
CA ALA A 44 -7.23 2.65 -9.01
C ALA A 44 -7.56 2.69 -7.51
N THR A 45 -6.71 2.12 -6.68
CA THR A 45 -6.87 2.05 -5.21
C THR A 45 -5.55 2.25 -4.50
N THR A 46 -5.61 2.67 -3.24
CA THR A 46 -4.47 2.74 -2.32
C THR A 46 -4.31 1.47 -1.47
N ALA A 47 -5.05 0.39 -1.77
CA ALA A 47 -4.98 -0.87 -1.05
C ALA A 47 -3.62 -1.57 -1.28
N TYR A 48 -2.96 -1.97 -0.19
CA TYR A 48 -1.63 -2.55 -0.25
C TYR A 48 -1.57 -3.89 -0.97
N ILE A 49 -2.64 -4.68 -0.92
CA ILE A 49 -2.71 -5.94 -1.68
C ILE A 49 -2.57 -5.70 -3.18
N THR A 50 -3.19 -4.62 -3.71
CA THR A 50 -3.07 -4.22 -5.11
C THR A 50 -1.67 -3.67 -5.42
N ARG A 51 -1.04 -2.91 -4.51
CA ARG A 51 0.36 -2.50 -4.62
C ARG A 51 1.30 -3.72 -4.66
N ASN A 52 1.08 -4.69 -3.78
CA ASN A 52 1.88 -5.92 -3.72
C ASN A 52 1.75 -6.72 -5.03
N HIS A 53 0.51 -6.85 -5.56
CA HIS A 53 0.27 -7.38 -6.91
C HIS A 53 1.08 -6.60 -7.97
N GLY A 54 1.07 -5.28 -7.89
CA GLY A 54 1.84 -4.42 -8.79
C GLY A 54 3.33 -4.74 -8.80
N TYR A 55 3.95 -4.96 -7.63
CA TYR A 55 5.36 -5.35 -7.52
C TYR A 55 5.67 -6.76 -8.03
N MET A 56 4.70 -7.66 -8.06
CA MET A 56 4.86 -8.98 -8.70
C MET A 56 4.90 -8.84 -10.21
N VAL A 57 4.04 -7.98 -10.77
CA VAL A 57 3.70 -7.96 -12.20
C VAL A 57 4.43 -6.87 -12.99
N TYR A 58 4.71 -5.73 -12.37
CA TYR A 58 5.29 -4.56 -13.02
C TYR A 58 6.69 -4.24 -12.50
N ASP A 59 7.41 -3.38 -13.22
CA ASP A 59 8.63 -2.74 -12.76
C ASP A 59 8.49 -1.20 -12.83
N THR A 60 9.48 -0.47 -12.32
CA THR A 60 9.47 0.99 -12.19
C THR A 60 10.71 1.61 -12.83
N LEU A 61 10.66 2.90 -13.19
CA LEU A 61 11.84 3.62 -13.73
C LEU A 61 12.94 3.73 -12.68
N PHE A 62 12.56 4.14 -11.48
CA PHE A 62 13.40 4.26 -10.30
C PHE A 62 12.75 3.53 -9.13
N ALA A 63 13.53 3.25 -8.10
CA ALA A 63 13.05 2.66 -6.85
C ALA A 63 13.85 3.22 -5.68
N MET A 64 13.35 3.07 -4.44
CA MET A 64 14.07 3.48 -3.25
C MET A 64 14.80 2.29 -2.61
N ASP A 65 16.01 2.54 -2.11
CA ASP A 65 16.73 1.60 -1.24
C ASP A 65 16.22 1.65 0.21
N ALA A 66 16.73 0.78 1.08
CA ALA A 66 16.33 0.71 2.49
C ALA A 66 16.66 1.98 3.32
N LYS A 67 17.40 2.92 2.75
CA LYS A 67 17.70 4.24 3.33
C LYS A 67 16.92 5.37 2.67
N PHE A 68 15.92 5.04 1.85
CA PHE A 68 15.11 5.98 1.06
C PHE A 68 15.90 6.77 0.00
N ASN A 69 17.07 6.32 -0.40
CA ASN A 69 17.77 6.91 -1.54
C ASN A 69 17.16 6.40 -2.84
N VAL A 70 16.98 7.31 -3.80
CA VAL A 70 16.55 6.98 -5.15
C VAL A 70 17.64 6.20 -5.89
N LYS A 71 17.28 5.07 -6.46
CA LYS A 71 18.12 4.21 -7.28
C LYS A 71 17.47 3.96 -8.63
N PRO A 72 18.23 3.83 -9.73
CA PRO A 72 17.66 3.44 -11.01
C PRO A 72 17.17 1.99 -10.95
N GLN A 73 16.07 1.69 -11.67
CA GLN A 73 15.52 0.34 -11.81
C GLN A 73 15.43 -0.08 -13.29
N MET A 74 14.46 0.43 -14.05
CA MET A 74 14.44 0.24 -15.52
C MET A 74 15.36 1.22 -16.25
N VAL A 75 15.65 2.37 -15.67
CA VAL A 75 16.59 3.36 -16.20
C VAL A 75 18.02 2.85 -16.05
N ASP A 76 18.81 2.93 -17.14
CA ASP A 76 20.26 2.68 -17.16
C ASP A 76 21.00 3.91 -16.65
N LYS A 77 20.77 5.06 -17.31
CA LYS A 77 21.37 6.34 -16.96
C LYS A 77 20.36 7.48 -17.12
N TRP A 78 20.62 8.56 -16.38
CA TRP A 78 19.86 9.79 -16.51
C TRP A 78 20.77 11.00 -16.40
N GLU A 79 20.34 12.11 -17.01
CA GLU A 79 21.03 13.38 -16.97
C GLU A 79 20.04 14.48 -16.58
N ILE A 80 20.52 15.45 -15.81
CA ILE A 80 19.74 16.62 -15.38
C ILE A 80 20.48 17.86 -15.89
N SER A 81 19.77 18.73 -16.62
CA SER A 81 20.33 19.98 -17.10
C SER A 81 20.72 20.92 -15.96
N LYS A 82 21.66 21.84 -16.18
CA LYS A 82 22.16 22.78 -15.15
C LYS A 82 21.05 23.64 -14.56
N ASP A 83 20.03 23.99 -15.34
CA ASP A 83 18.84 24.73 -14.90
C ASP A 83 17.82 23.86 -14.14
N GLN A 84 18.08 22.55 -14.02
CA GLN A 84 17.19 21.55 -13.40
C GLN A 84 15.80 21.47 -14.05
N LEU A 85 15.66 21.89 -15.29
CA LEU A 85 14.40 21.89 -16.02
C LEU A 85 14.26 20.75 -17.02
N THR A 86 15.36 20.09 -17.42
CA THR A 86 15.31 18.96 -18.35
C THR A 86 15.95 17.74 -17.72
N TYR A 87 15.20 16.64 -17.72
CA TYR A 87 15.66 15.33 -17.31
C TYR A 87 15.65 14.44 -18.55
N THR A 88 16.77 13.79 -18.84
CA THR A 88 16.90 12.81 -19.92
C THR A 88 17.10 11.44 -19.31
N PHE A 89 16.25 10.48 -19.68
CA PHE A 89 16.30 9.11 -19.18
C PHE A 89 16.62 8.15 -20.32
N THR A 90 17.50 7.18 -20.08
CA THR A 90 17.79 6.09 -21.02
C THR A 90 17.49 4.76 -20.35
N LEU A 91 16.67 3.93 -20.99
CA LEU A 91 16.30 2.60 -20.50
C LEU A 91 17.43 1.59 -20.68
N ARG A 92 17.51 0.60 -19.78
CA ARG A 92 18.38 -0.56 -19.94
C ARG A 92 18.03 -1.34 -21.21
N ASP A 93 19.00 -2.04 -21.75
CA ASP A 93 18.78 -2.94 -22.88
C ASP A 93 17.99 -4.19 -22.47
N GLY A 94 17.24 -4.72 -23.42
CA GLY A 94 16.58 -6.02 -23.31
C GLY A 94 15.33 -6.07 -22.45
N LEU A 95 14.81 -4.93 -21.98
CA LEU A 95 13.56 -4.90 -21.20
C LEU A 95 12.37 -5.32 -22.08
N LYS A 96 11.57 -6.25 -21.57
CA LYS A 96 10.38 -6.79 -22.24
C LYS A 96 9.18 -6.84 -21.32
N PHE A 97 8.00 -6.67 -21.91
CA PHE A 97 6.74 -7.02 -21.26
C PHE A 97 6.49 -8.53 -21.29
N HIS A 98 5.50 -8.98 -20.52
CA HIS A 98 5.13 -10.39 -20.39
C HIS A 98 4.64 -11.02 -21.71
N ASP A 99 4.17 -10.21 -22.64
CA ASP A 99 3.77 -10.59 -24.01
C ASP A 99 4.94 -10.63 -25.01
N GLY A 100 6.17 -10.40 -24.53
CA GLY A 100 7.39 -10.42 -25.32
C GLY A 100 7.70 -9.10 -26.05
N GLN A 101 6.80 -8.11 -26.03
CA GLN A 101 7.06 -6.81 -26.65
C GLN A 101 8.13 -6.03 -25.88
N PRO A 102 9.00 -5.27 -26.55
CA PRO A 102 9.99 -4.44 -25.87
C PRO A 102 9.33 -3.31 -25.09
N VAL A 103 9.91 -2.95 -23.95
CA VAL A 103 9.53 -1.74 -23.22
C VAL A 103 10.14 -0.53 -23.92
N ARG A 104 9.33 0.49 -24.21
CA ARG A 104 9.72 1.68 -24.95
C ARG A 104 9.48 2.96 -24.17
N SER A 105 10.09 4.04 -24.61
CA SER A 105 9.87 5.40 -24.09
C SER A 105 8.40 5.81 -24.05
N ALA A 106 7.61 5.44 -25.07
CA ALA A 106 6.18 5.73 -25.13
C ALA A 106 5.40 5.05 -24.01
N ASP A 107 5.76 3.80 -23.65
CA ASP A 107 5.15 3.06 -22.54
C ASP A 107 5.41 3.76 -21.22
N CYS A 108 6.66 4.21 -21.00
CA CYS A 108 7.06 4.92 -19.79
C CYS A 108 6.33 6.25 -19.64
N ILE A 109 6.27 7.05 -20.69
CA ILE A 109 5.58 8.35 -20.70
C ILE A 109 4.09 8.15 -20.38
N ALA A 110 3.41 7.29 -21.12
CA ALA A 110 1.99 7.04 -20.93
C ALA A 110 1.67 6.51 -19.52
N SER A 111 2.53 5.64 -18.96
CA SER A 111 2.38 5.11 -17.62
C SER A 111 2.49 6.20 -16.55
N ILE A 112 3.50 7.06 -16.64
CA ILE A 112 3.69 8.16 -15.70
C ILE A 112 2.57 9.19 -15.80
N GLU A 113 2.12 9.53 -17.01
CA GLU A 113 0.98 10.44 -17.20
C GLU A 113 -0.33 9.86 -16.63
N ARG A 114 -0.57 8.55 -16.78
CA ARG A 114 -1.73 7.87 -16.19
C ARG A 114 -1.66 7.89 -14.67
N TRP A 115 -0.52 7.49 -14.08
CA TRP A 115 -0.28 7.52 -12.65
C TRP A 115 -0.46 8.91 -12.05
N ALA A 116 0.06 9.95 -12.70
CA ALA A 116 0.00 11.33 -12.24
C ALA A 116 -1.43 11.90 -12.16
N LYS A 117 -2.41 11.28 -12.80
CA LYS A 117 -3.83 11.67 -12.65
C LYS A 117 -4.41 11.25 -11.31
N ARG A 118 -3.84 10.23 -10.66
CA ARG A 118 -4.38 9.59 -9.44
C ARG A 118 -3.53 9.87 -8.21
N ASP A 119 -2.22 9.80 -8.33
CA ASP A 119 -1.31 9.94 -7.20
C ASP A 119 -1.07 11.40 -6.80
N ALA A 120 -1.02 11.67 -5.50
CA ALA A 120 -0.86 13.03 -4.97
C ALA A 120 0.47 13.68 -5.34
N LEU A 121 1.57 12.92 -5.29
CA LEU A 121 2.89 13.42 -5.68
C LEU A 121 3.02 13.46 -7.20
N GLY A 122 2.39 12.51 -7.90
CA GLY A 122 2.26 12.51 -9.35
C GLY A 122 1.53 13.73 -9.88
N GLN A 123 0.46 14.18 -9.23
CA GLN A 123 -0.23 15.43 -9.57
C GLN A 123 0.70 16.65 -9.43
N LYS A 124 1.55 16.69 -8.39
CA LYS A 124 2.53 17.76 -8.20
C LYS A 124 3.62 17.75 -9.29
N LEU A 125 4.09 16.57 -9.66
CA LEU A 125 5.00 16.42 -10.80
C LEU A 125 4.34 16.91 -12.10
N ALA A 126 3.08 16.52 -12.37
CA ALA A 126 2.34 16.96 -13.55
C ALA A 126 2.11 18.48 -13.59
N GLU A 127 1.81 19.13 -12.45
CA GLU A 127 1.71 20.59 -12.34
C GLU A 127 3.03 21.27 -12.74
N ALA A 128 4.18 20.73 -12.35
CA ALA A 128 5.50 21.25 -12.70
C ALA A 128 5.93 20.89 -14.13
N THR A 129 5.34 19.88 -14.75
CA THR A 129 5.71 19.37 -16.08
C THR A 129 5.24 20.31 -17.17
N GLN A 130 6.15 20.68 -18.08
CA GLN A 130 5.83 21.31 -19.36
C GLN A 130 5.45 20.26 -20.39
N GLY A 131 6.15 19.12 -20.43
CA GLY A 131 5.85 18.04 -21.35
C GLY A 131 6.87 16.90 -21.29
N TRP A 132 6.49 15.80 -21.90
CA TRP A 132 7.32 14.63 -22.13
C TRP A 132 7.59 14.48 -23.62
N LYS A 133 8.75 13.94 -23.99
CA LYS A 133 9.11 13.67 -25.38
C LYS A 133 9.90 12.35 -25.48
N ALA A 134 9.41 11.41 -26.26
CA ALA A 134 10.20 10.28 -26.73
C ALA A 134 11.22 10.76 -27.74
N VAL A 135 12.51 10.57 -27.46
CA VAL A 135 13.61 10.88 -28.38
C VAL A 135 13.80 9.71 -29.34
N ASN A 136 13.77 8.50 -28.82
CA ASN A 136 13.74 7.22 -29.52
C ASN A 136 13.10 6.16 -28.62
N ASP A 137 13.10 4.90 -29.03
CA ASP A 137 12.48 3.81 -28.27
C ASP A 137 13.04 3.64 -26.83
N LYS A 138 14.28 4.05 -26.56
CA LYS A 138 14.92 3.88 -25.24
C LYS A 138 15.15 5.18 -24.50
N THR A 139 15.15 6.30 -25.17
CA THR A 139 15.49 7.60 -24.59
C THR A 139 14.30 8.54 -24.65
N PHE A 140 13.97 9.15 -23.54
CA PHE A 140 12.90 10.15 -23.42
C PHE A 140 13.29 11.27 -22.46
N THR A 141 12.64 12.42 -22.61
CA THR A 141 12.90 13.60 -21.80
C THR A 141 11.65 14.07 -21.10
N LEU A 142 11.84 14.58 -19.88
CA LEU A 142 10.89 15.38 -19.13
C LEU A 142 11.36 16.83 -19.16
N ARG A 143 10.53 17.75 -19.62
CA ARG A 143 10.74 19.20 -19.48
C ARG A 143 9.81 19.74 -18.40
N LEU A 144 10.38 20.48 -17.45
CA LEU A 144 9.66 21.16 -16.38
C LEU A 144 9.48 22.65 -16.71
N LYS A 145 8.37 23.26 -16.21
CA LYS A 145 8.10 24.71 -16.24
C LYS A 145 8.95 25.48 -15.22
N LYS A 146 9.23 24.82 -14.09
CA LYS A 146 10.03 25.29 -12.95
C LYS A 146 10.71 24.10 -12.29
N PRO A 147 11.84 24.29 -11.60
CA PRO A 147 12.49 23.20 -10.87
C PRO A 147 11.53 22.56 -9.87
N PHE A 148 11.52 21.22 -9.84
CA PHE A 148 10.76 20.43 -8.88
C PHE A 148 11.71 19.45 -8.19
N PRO A 149 12.20 19.77 -6.99
CA PRO A 149 13.26 19.01 -6.31
C PRO A 149 12.93 17.53 -6.10
N LEU A 150 11.63 17.17 -6.02
CA LEU A 150 11.17 15.80 -5.77
C LEU A 150 10.91 15.00 -7.07
N THR A 151 11.46 15.42 -8.21
CA THR A 151 11.21 14.73 -9.51
C THR A 151 11.61 13.27 -9.48
N LEU A 152 12.81 12.95 -9.02
CA LEU A 152 13.27 11.56 -8.97
C LEU A 152 12.59 10.76 -7.85
N GLU A 153 12.32 11.37 -6.70
CA GLU A 153 11.55 10.78 -5.61
C GLU A 153 10.13 10.43 -6.04
N ALA A 154 9.49 11.26 -6.85
CA ALA A 154 8.17 10.98 -7.42
C ALA A 154 8.21 9.76 -8.33
N LEU A 155 9.23 9.65 -9.20
CA LEU A 155 9.42 8.52 -10.11
C LEU A 155 9.89 7.24 -9.40
N ALA A 156 10.40 7.35 -8.17
CA ALA A 156 10.85 6.25 -7.32
C ALA A 156 9.89 5.93 -6.17
N LYS A 157 8.71 6.55 -6.13
CA LYS A 157 7.75 6.41 -5.03
C LYS A 157 7.41 4.94 -4.77
N PRO A 158 7.66 4.41 -3.53
CA PRO A 158 7.61 2.96 -3.29
C PRO A 158 6.23 2.48 -2.85
N SER A 159 5.33 3.36 -2.46
CA SER A 159 4.06 2.94 -1.85
C SER A 159 2.92 3.90 -2.16
N SER A 160 1.70 3.39 -2.03
CA SER A 160 0.39 3.93 -2.35
C SER A 160 0.34 4.72 -3.65
N ASN A 161 -0.04 4.00 -4.68
CA ASN A 161 0.04 4.30 -6.11
C ASN A 161 1.49 4.52 -6.57
N VAL A 162 2.17 3.39 -6.76
CA VAL A 162 3.54 3.33 -7.31
C VAL A 162 3.50 3.64 -8.81
N PRO A 163 4.47 4.40 -9.36
CA PRO A 163 4.54 4.69 -10.80
C PRO A 163 5.03 3.48 -11.61
N PHE A 164 4.25 2.41 -11.63
CA PHE A 164 4.52 1.21 -12.39
C PHE A 164 4.44 1.43 -13.90
N ILE A 165 5.36 0.80 -14.64
CA ILE A 165 5.40 0.88 -16.10
C ILE A 165 4.60 -0.28 -16.70
N MET A 166 3.66 0.07 -17.57
CA MET A 166 2.79 -0.85 -18.29
C MET A 166 2.82 -0.55 -19.81
N PRO A 167 2.38 -1.47 -20.67
CA PRO A 167 2.26 -1.20 -22.09
C PRO A 167 1.44 0.06 -22.39
N GLU A 168 1.87 0.85 -23.37
CA GLU A 168 1.21 2.10 -23.77
C GLU A 168 -0.30 1.90 -24.04
N ARG A 169 -0.68 0.78 -24.68
CA ARG A 169 -2.09 0.41 -24.95
C ARG A 169 -2.95 0.34 -23.68
N ILE A 170 -2.36 -0.11 -22.56
CA ILE A 170 -3.01 -0.17 -21.26
C ILE A 170 -2.92 1.21 -20.57
N ALA A 171 -1.75 1.82 -20.57
CA ALA A 171 -1.49 3.10 -19.93
C ALA A 171 -2.34 4.25 -20.50
N LYS A 172 -2.72 4.20 -21.78
CA LYS A 172 -3.59 5.19 -22.43
C LYS A 172 -5.09 5.02 -22.08
N THR A 173 -5.47 3.97 -21.37
CA THR A 173 -6.86 3.85 -20.90
C THR A 173 -7.19 4.91 -19.85
N ASP A 174 -8.48 5.16 -19.64
CA ASP A 174 -8.93 6.11 -18.62
C ASP A 174 -8.38 5.75 -17.24
N ALA A 175 -7.67 6.67 -16.59
CA ALA A 175 -7.10 6.48 -15.26
C ALA A 175 -8.14 6.30 -14.14
N PHE A 176 -9.42 6.60 -14.40
CA PHE A 176 -10.53 6.44 -13.48
C PHE A 176 -11.36 5.18 -13.72
N LYS A 177 -10.96 4.36 -14.71
CA LYS A 177 -11.50 3.03 -14.97
C LYS A 177 -10.44 1.98 -14.70
N ASN A 178 -10.85 0.90 -13.99
CA ASN A 178 -9.95 -0.22 -13.70
C ASN A 178 -9.49 -0.90 -14.99
N ILE A 179 -8.23 -1.28 -15.02
CA ILE A 179 -7.71 -2.19 -16.06
C ILE A 179 -8.00 -3.64 -15.68
N GLU A 180 -8.18 -4.48 -16.67
CA GLU A 180 -8.32 -5.93 -16.53
C GLU A 180 -7.10 -6.69 -17.05
N ASP A 181 -6.31 -6.04 -17.90
CA ASP A 181 -5.10 -6.60 -18.47
C ASP A 181 -3.91 -6.27 -17.55
N ALA A 182 -3.39 -7.30 -16.87
CA ALA A 182 -2.25 -7.22 -15.98
C ALA A 182 -0.92 -7.56 -16.70
N THR A 183 -0.80 -7.26 -17.99
CA THR A 183 0.48 -7.39 -18.70
C THR A 183 1.46 -6.35 -18.15
N GLY A 184 2.52 -6.82 -17.53
CA GLY A 184 3.61 -5.99 -16.99
C GLY A 184 4.97 -6.41 -17.51
N SER A 185 6.03 -5.88 -16.89
CA SER A 185 7.43 -6.16 -17.19
C SER A 185 8.18 -6.68 -15.95
N GLY A 186 7.47 -7.04 -14.91
CA GLY A 186 8.00 -7.46 -13.62
C GLY A 186 8.49 -8.91 -13.58
N PRO A 187 8.98 -9.32 -12.39
CA PRO A 187 9.63 -10.62 -12.21
C PRO A 187 8.67 -11.82 -12.25
N PHE A 188 7.36 -11.60 -12.13
CA PHE A 188 6.35 -12.63 -12.22
C PHE A 188 5.25 -12.28 -13.21
N LYS A 189 4.64 -13.30 -13.82
CA LYS A 189 3.46 -13.20 -14.68
C LYS A 189 2.23 -13.60 -13.88
N PHE A 190 1.17 -12.78 -13.90
CA PHE A 190 -0.12 -13.11 -13.28
C PHE A 190 -0.87 -14.14 -14.10
N VAL A 191 -1.41 -15.17 -13.45
CA VAL A 191 -2.16 -16.25 -14.11
C VAL A 191 -3.67 -16.01 -13.92
N LYS A 192 -4.27 -15.20 -14.81
CA LYS A 192 -5.68 -14.81 -14.72
C LYS A 192 -6.65 -16.00 -14.66
N ALA A 193 -6.34 -17.10 -15.35
CA ALA A 193 -7.18 -18.31 -15.38
C ALA A 193 -7.25 -19.03 -14.01
N GLU A 194 -6.30 -18.78 -13.11
CA GLU A 194 -6.25 -19.36 -11.78
C GLU A 194 -6.56 -18.37 -10.67
N TRP A 195 -6.96 -17.15 -11.02
CA TRP A 195 -7.39 -16.15 -10.06
C TRP A 195 -8.83 -16.41 -9.65
N VAL A 196 -9.03 -16.68 -8.37
CA VAL A 196 -10.34 -16.87 -7.75
C VAL A 196 -10.48 -15.86 -6.62
N PRO A 197 -11.16 -14.71 -6.87
CA PRO A 197 -11.40 -13.70 -5.83
C PRO A 197 -11.99 -14.30 -4.56
N GLY A 198 -11.45 -13.92 -3.40
CA GLY A 198 -11.82 -14.48 -2.09
C GLY A 198 -11.14 -15.80 -1.75
N ASN A 199 -10.25 -16.32 -2.61
CA ASN A 199 -9.59 -17.60 -2.39
C ASN A 199 -8.11 -17.59 -2.80
N LYS A 200 -7.80 -17.42 -4.09
CA LYS A 200 -6.45 -17.66 -4.61
C LYS A 200 -6.03 -16.70 -5.71
N VAL A 201 -4.76 -16.30 -5.68
CA VAL A 201 -4.08 -15.58 -6.75
C VAL A 201 -2.80 -16.32 -7.11
N VAL A 202 -2.51 -16.46 -8.40
CA VAL A 202 -1.38 -17.23 -8.87
C VAL A 202 -0.45 -16.39 -9.73
N TYR A 203 0.84 -16.57 -9.49
CA TYR A 203 1.91 -15.97 -10.26
C TYR A 203 2.93 -17.04 -10.66
N VAL A 204 3.45 -16.95 -11.88
CA VAL A 204 4.55 -17.78 -12.37
C VAL A 204 5.75 -16.92 -12.68
N LYS A 205 6.93 -17.48 -12.50
CA LYS A 205 8.19 -16.80 -12.80
C LYS A 205 8.23 -16.29 -14.24
N ASN A 206 8.62 -15.02 -14.41
CA ASN A 206 8.94 -14.46 -15.71
C ASN A 206 10.39 -14.81 -16.05
N THR A 207 10.60 -15.78 -16.93
CA THR A 207 11.93 -16.24 -17.35
C THR A 207 12.69 -15.22 -18.21
N ASP A 208 11.96 -14.26 -18.82
CA ASP A 208 12.54 -13.18 -19.62
C ASP A 208 12.87 -11.93 -18.82
N TYR A 209 12.57 -11.94 -17.50
CA TYR A 209 12.88 -10.80 -16.63
C TYR A 209 14.40 -10.63 -16.46
N LEU A 210 14.88 -9.42 -16.69
CA LEU A 210 16.30 -9.05 -16.52
C LEU A 210 16.51 -8.31 -15.21
N PRO A 211 16.90 -8.99 -14.09
CA PRO A 211 17.19 -8.31 -12.85
C PRO A 211 18.41 -7.38 -12.99
N ARG A 212 18.47 -6.35 -12.14
CA ARG A 212 19.69 -5.55 -12.01
C ARG A 212 20.80 -6.39 -11.37
N LYS A 213 22.05 -5.97 -11.60
CA LYS A 213 23.25 -6.65 -11.05
C LYS A 213 23.53 -6.24 -9.60
N GLU A 214 23.05 -5.08 -9.19
CA GLU A 214 23.23 -4.57 -7.84
C GLU A 214 22.48 -5.43 -6.81
N ALA A 215 23.03 -5.55 -5.62
CA ALA A 215 22.37 -6.27 -4.53
C ALA A 215 20.97 -5.68 -4.24
N PRO A 216 19.97 -6.52 -3.93
CA PRO A 216 18.65 -6.03 -3.58
C PRO A 216 18.71 -5.22 -2.29
N SER A 217 18.00 -4.08 -2.29
CA SER A 217 17.86 -3.21 -1.13
C SER A 217 16.44 -2.61 -1.15
N TRP A 218 15.57 -3.14 -0.31
CA TRP A 218 14.15 -2.83 -0.26
C TRP A 218 13.48 -2.94 -1.65
N ALA A 219 13.00 -1.81 -2.25
CA ALA A 219 12.34 -1.83 -3.56
C ALA A 219 13.34 -1.80 -4.74
N SER A 220 14.63 -1.54 -4.49
CA SER A 220 15.67 -1.35 -5.52
C SER A 220 16.62 -2.54 -5.65
N GLY A 221 17.38 -2.55 -6.75
CA GLY A 221 18.41 -3.55 -7.03
C GLY A 221 17.88 -4.80 -7.73
N GLY A 222 18.60 -5.90 -7.63
CA GLY A 222 18.33 -7.13 -8.36
C GLY A 222 17.15 -7.91 -7.78
N LYS A 223 16.04 -7.94 -8.48
CA LYS A 223 14.85 -8.75 -8.16
C LYS A 223 15.02 -10.16 -8.71
N VAL A 224 15.84 -10.98 -8.04
CA VAL A 224 16.16 -12.35 -8.47
C VAL A 224 15.12 -13.33 -7.95
N VAL A 225 14.31 -13.89 -8.84
CA VAL A 225 13.28 -14.87 -8.50
C VAL A 225 13.89 -16.24 -8.25
N LYS A 226 13.64 -16.81 -7.06
CA LYS A 226 14.18 -18.10 -6.60
C LYS A 226 13.18 -19.25 -6.61
N VAL A 227 11.91 -18.95 -6.91
CA VAL A 227 10.80 -19.93 -6.98
C VAL A 227 10.16 -19.87 -8.35
N ASP A 228 9.52 -20.97 -8.78
CA ASP A 228 8.92 -21.04 -10.11
C ASP A 228 7.47 -20.51 -10.10
N ARG A 229 6.83 -20.61 -8.95
CA ARG A 229 5.42 -20.24 -8.76
C ARG A 229 5.20 -19.65 -7.39
N VAL A 230 4.29 -18.67 -7.29
CA VAL A 230 3.79 -18.11 -6.04
C VAL A 230 2.27 -18.23 -6.03
N GLU A 231 1.71 -18.77 -4.97
CA GLU A 231 0.28 -18.83 -4.72
C GLU A 231 -0.07 -17.98 -3.51
N TRP A 232 -0.85 -16.93 -3.72
CA TRP A 232 -1.47 -16.21 -2.62
C TRP A 232 -2.74 -16.93 -2.24
N ILE A 233 -2.79 -17.45 -1.04
CA ILE A 233 -3.94 -18.20 -0.50
C ILE A 233 -4.58 -17.31 0.55
N TYR A 234 -5.77 -16.79 0.24
CA TYR A 234 -6.47 -15.92 1.15
C TYR A 234 -7.18 -16.72 2.24
N ILE A 235 -6.75 -16.54 3.49
CA ILE A 235 -7.33 -17.20 4.68
C ILE A 235 -7.74 -16.09 5.65
N PRO A 236 -9.03 -15.69 5.69
CA PRO A 236 -9.51 -14.58 6.52
C PRO A 236 -9.51 -14.88 8.02
N ASP A 237 -9.67 -16.14 8.41
CA ASP A 237 -9.65 -16.56 9.81
C ASP A 237 -8.22 -16.80 10.29
N SER A 238 -7.78 -16.04 11.29
CA SER A 238 -6.41 -16.06 11.80
C SER A 238 -6.04 -17.39 12.47
N ALA A 239 -6.98 -18.08 13.10
CA ALA A 239 -6.72 -19.39 13.71
C ALA A 239 -6.48 -20.45 12.64
N THR A 240 -7.26 -20.42 11.56
CA THR A 240 -7.08 -21.27 10.38
C THR A 240 -5.74 -20.99 9.68
N ALA A 241 -5.36 -19.71 9.51
CA ALA A 241 -4.07 -19.34 8.93
C ALA A 241 -2.89 -19.83 9.79
N ALA A 242 -2.98 -19.70 11.13
CA ALA A 242 -1.98 -20.20 12.05
C ALA A 242 -1.87 -21.74 12.00
N ALA A 243 -3.00 -22.46 11.90
CA ALA A 243 -3.01 -23.92 11.77
C ALA A 243 -2.37 -24.36 10.44
N ALA A 244 -2.70 -23.73 9.32
CA ALA A 244 -2.14 -24.01 8.01
C ALA A 244 -0.62 -23.76 7.97
N LEU A 245 -0.12 -22.65 8.57
CA LEU A 245 1.30 -22.37 8.67
C LEU A 245 2.00 -23.42 9.56
N ASN A 246 1.40 -23.77 10.70
CA ASN A 246 1.97 -24.74 11.63
C ASN A 246 2.02 -26.17 11.04
N ALA A 247 1.10 -26.50 10.15
CA ALA A 247 1.06 -27.78 9.42
C ALA A 247 1.97 -27.80 8.17
N GLY A 248 2.58 -26.67 7.79
CA GLY A 248 3.37 -26.55 6.55
C GLY A 248 2.52 -26.56 5.27
N GLU A 249 1.22 -26.30 5.38
CA GLU A 249 0.33 -26.16 4.22
C GLU A 249 0.55 -24.85 3.47
N VAL A 250 1.04 -23.81 4.18
CA VAL A 250 1.51 -22.53 3.65
C VAL A 250 2.90 -22.21 4.19
N ASP A 251 3.67 -21.39 3.44
CA ASP A 251 5.09 -21.14 3.71
C ASP A 251 5.35 -19.78 4.35
N TRP A 252 4.44 -18.81 4.16
CA TRP A 252 4.64 -17.45 4.64
C TRP A 252 3.31 -16.76 4.90
N TRP A 253 3.16 -16.13 6.08
CA TRP A 253 2.02 -15.29 6.44
C TRP A 253 2.46 -13.83 6.62
N GLU A 254 1.91 -12.92 5.77
CA GLU A 254 2.36 -11.52 5.64
C GLU A 254 2.20 -10.71 6.93
N GLN A 255 1.02 -10.76 7.54
CA GLN A 255 0.69 -10.00 8.74
C GLN A 255 -0.02 -10.89 9.75
N MET A 256 0.71 -11.36 10.71
CA MET A 256 0.21 -12.24 11.74
C MET A 256 -0.29 -11.41 12.94
N PRO A 257 -1.47 -11.70 13.52
CA PRO A 257 -1.90 -11.13 14.78
C PRO A 257 -0.89 -11.47 15.89
N PRO A 258 -0.43 -10.46 16.68
CA PRO A 258 0.61 -10.67 17.67
C PRO A 258 0.25 -11.62 18.83
N ASP A 259 -1.02 -11.80 19.14
CA ASP A 259 -1.51 -12.77 20.13
C ASP A 259 -1.23 -14.23 19.75
N LEU A 260 -1.01 -14.51 18.47
CA LEU A 260 -0.62 -15.84 17.97
C LEU A 260 0.89 -16.11 18.03
N ILE A 261 1.73 -15.11 18.35
CA ILE A 261 3.19 -15.27 18.48
C ILE A 261 3.54 -16.42 19.43
N PRO A 262 2.97 -16.52 20.67
CA PRO A 262 3.31 -17.59 21.59
C PRO A 262 2.98 -18.99 21.08
N LEU A 263 1.94 -19.11 20.26
CA LEU A 263 1.56 -20.37 19.64
C LEU A 263 2.55 -20.78 18.56
N LEU A 264 2.81 -19.91 17.60
CA LEU A 264 3.66 -20.22 16.44
C LEU A 264 5.14 -20.34 16.81
N SER A 265 5.62 -19.57 17.79
CA SER A 265 7.00 -19.64 18.26
C SER A 265 7.38 -20.97 18.97
N ARG A 266 6.40 -21.84 19.26
CA ARG A 266 6.67 -23.19 19.77
C ARG A 266 7.16 -24.13 18.68
N ASN A 267 6.78 -23.88 17.43
CA ASN A 267 7.26 -24.63 16.28
C ASN A 267 8.62 -24.06 15.84
N LYS A 268 9.68 -24.89 15.92
CA LYS A 268 11.05 -24.50 15.59
C LYS A 268 11.28 -24.25 14.10
N ASP A 269 10.40 -24.73 13.26
CA ASP A 269 10.45 -24.55 11.81
C ASP A 269 9.81 -23.22 11.37
N ILE A 270 9.12 -22.53 12.29
CA ILE A 270 8.52 -21.21 12.04
C ILE A 270 9.41 -20.09 12.57
N THR A 271 9.69 -19.11 11.74
CA THR A 271 10.41 -17.90 12.12
C THR A 271 9.50 -16.69 12.12
N VAL A 272 9.24 -16.12 13.30
CA VAL A 272 8.46 -14.88 13.46
C VAL A 272 9.41 -13.67 13.48
N LYS A 273 9.15 -12.67 12.63
CA LYS A 273 10.00 -11.46 12.51
C LYS A 273 9.18 -10.18 12.31
N ASN A 274 9.70 -9.08 12.87
CA ASN A 274 9.31 -7.73 12.51
C ASN A 274 10.25 -7.26 11.41
N ILE A 275 9.74 -7.08 10.18
CA ILE A 275 10.55 -6.72 9.02
C ILE A 275 10.39 -5.25 8.61
N ASP A 276 9.36 -4.56 9.13
CA ASP A 276 9.13 -3.13 8.88
C ASP A 276 9.45 -2.29 10.12
N PRO A 277 10.60 -1.59 10.15
CA PRO A 277 11.02 -0.79 11.32
C PRO A 277 10.17 0.46 11.53
N LEU A 278 9.50 0.97 10.50
CA LEU A 278 8.60 2.12 10.62
C LEU A 278 7.18 1.72 11.00
N GLY A 279 6.81 0.47 10.78
CA GLY A 279 5.48 -0.03 11.07
C GLY A 279 4.38 0.68 10.30
N SER A 280 3.20 0.67 10.90
CA SER A 280 1.99 1.25 10.32
C SER A 280 1.32 2.21 11.30
N MET A 281 0.60 3.19 10.78
CA MET A 281 -0.21 4.13 11.55
C MET A 281 -1.69 3.90 11.28
N GLY A 282 -2.44 3.58 12.32
CA GLY A 282 -3.89 3.47 12.25
C GLY A 282 -4.55 4.85 12.17
N MET A 283 -5.78 4.90 11.64
CA MET A 283 -6.50 6.15 11.54
C MET A 283 -8.02 6.00 11.43
N ILE A 284 -8.71 7.01 11.93
CA ILE A 284 -10.13 7.25 11.69
C ILE A 284 -10.24 8.23 10.53
N ARG A 285 -11.02 7.89 9.51
CA ARG A 285 -11.31 8.76 8.36
C ARG A 285 -12.78 9.14 8.31
N PHE A 286 -13.05 10.43 8.09
CA PHE A 286 -14.39 11.01 7.98
C PHE A 286 -14.79 11.28 6.53
N ASN A 287 -16.08 11.22 6.26
CA ASN A 287 -16.68 11.74 5.05
C ASN A 287 -17.08 13.21 5.26
N PHE A 288 -16.48 14.12 4.49
CA PHE A 288 -16.70 15.56 4.61
C PHE A 288 -17.83 16.09 3.74
N LEU A 289 -18.42 15.26 2.90
CA LEU A 289 -19.47 15.69 1.96
C LEU A 289 -20.79 16.01 2.66
N TYR A 290 -21.07 15.33 3.78
CA TYR A 290 -22.36 15.38 4.46
C TYR A 290 -22.25 15.66 5.95
N PRO A 291 -23.30 16.24 6.57
CA PRO A 291 -23.44 16.26 8.01
C PRO A 291 -23.34 14.85 8.61
N PRO A 292 -22.81 14.75 9.87
CA PRO A 292 -22.34 15.85 10.69
C PRO A 292 -20.84 16.13 10.53
N PHE A 293 -20.08 15.31 9.76
CA PHE A 293 -18.62 15.43 9.72
C PHE A 293 -18.09 16.45 8.70
N ASN A 294 -18.94 17.09 7.91
CA ASN A 294 -18.58 18.34 7.23
C ASN A 294 -18.32 19.50 8.23
N ASN A 295 -18.87 19.41 9.46
CA ASN A 295 -18.61 20.36 10.54
C ASN A 295 -17.31 20.02 11.30
N PRO A 296 -16.33 20.94 11.40
CA PRO A 296 -15.07 20.67 12.10
C PRO A 296 -15.26 20.40 13.61
N LYS A 297 -16.26 20.99 14.27
CA LYS A 297 -16.54 20.73 15.69
C LYS A 297 -16.91 19.27 15.96
N MET A 298 -17.61 18.61 15.02
CA MET A 298 -17.93 17.18 15.15
C MET A 298 -16.66 16.32 15.08
N ARG A 299 -15.74 16.64 14.15
CA ARG A 299 -14.49 15.88 14.04
C ARG A 299 -13.60 16.12 15.26
N GLN A 300 -13.59 17.34 15.78
CA GLN A 300 -12.90 17.66 17.02
C GLN A 300 -13.50 16.99 18.25
N ALA A 301 -14.83 16.83 18.32
CA ALA A 301 -15.47 16.05 19.36
C ALA A 301 -14.95 14.61 19.40
N VAL A 302 -14.81 13.98 18.24
CA VAL A 302 -14.23 12.63 18.14
C VAL A 302 -12.76 12.61 18.56
N LEU A 303 -11.98 13.64 18.17
CA LEU A 303 -10.56 13.78 18.55
C LEU A 303 -10.38 13.77 20.08
N HIS A 304 -11.23 14.45 20.83
CA HIS A 304 -11.17 14.53 22.30
C HIS A 304 -11.47 13.21 23.03
N VAL A 305 -12.08 12.23 22.37
CA VAL A 305 -12.44 10.94 22.97
C VAL A 305 -11.58 9.77 22.50
N VAL A 306 -10.65 9.99 21.58
CA VAL A 306 -9.69 8.99 21.15
C VAL A 306 -8.55 8.88 22.17
N ASN A 307 -8.27 7.66 22.62
CA ASN A 307 -7.06 7.31 23.37
C ASN A 307 -6.24 6.34 22.52
N GLN A 308 -5.12 6.78 22.02
CA GLN A 308 -4.30 5.96 21.12
C GLN A 308 -3.81 4.65 21.74
N GLN A 309 -3.60 4.62 23.07
CA GLN A 309 -3.16 3.39 23.73
C GLN A 309 -4.21 2.28 23.61
N ASP A 310 -5.51 2.62 23.75
CA ASP A 310 -6.60 1.64 23.59
C ASP A 310 -6.65 1.08 22.18
N TYR A 311 -6.48 1.96 21.16
CA TYR A 311 -6.46 1.53 19.75
C TYR A 311 -5.24 0.67 19.45
N VAL A 312 -4.07 1.04 19.92
CA VAL A 312 -2.84 0.24 19.76
C VAL A 312 -2.99 -1.14 20.40
N ILE A 313 -3.54 -1.23 21.60
CA ILE A 313 -3.81 -2.50 22.25
C ILE A 313 -4.85 -3.31 21.48
N GLY A 314 -5.92 -2.69 21.02
CA GLY A 314 -6.95 -3.34 20.20
C GLY A 314 -6.43 -3.90 18.87
N ILE A 315 -5.43 -3.25 18.28
CA ILE A 315 -4.81 -3.68 17.02
C ILE A 315 -3.70 -4.72 17.25
N ALA A 316 -2.80 -4.43 18.17
CA ALA A 316 -1.54 -5.15 18.32
C ALA A 316 -1.51 -6.15 19.50
N GLY A 317 -2.59 -6.21 20.30
CA GLY A 317 -2.73 -7.11 21.44
C GLY A 317 -1.76 -6.82 22.60
N ASP A 318 -0.50 -6.52 22.30
CA ASP A 318 0.55 -6.22 23.28
C ASP A 318 1.09 -4.79 23.05
N PRO A 319 1.21 -3.96 24.13
CA PRO A 319 1.80 -2.63 24.05
C PRO A 319 3.22 -2.59 23.46
N LYS A 320 3.95 -3.72 23.49
CA LYS A 320 5.29 -3.82 22.89
C LYS A 320 5.28 -3.75 21.35
N ASN A 321 4.17 -4.11 20.74
CA ASN A 321 4.01 -4.12 19.28
C ASN A 321 3.46 -2.80 18.73
N GLY A 322 3.32 -1.79 19.59
CA GLY A 322 2.88 -0.47 19.15
C GLY A 322 3.04 0.58 20.23
N LYS A 323 2.82 1.82 19.85
CA LYS A 323 2.94 2.99 20.75
C LYS A 323 2.02 4.12 20.31
N PRO A 324 1.60 4.99 21.19
CA PRO A 324 1.04 6.27 20.80
C PRO A 324 1.97 7.05 19.88
N CYS A 325 1.41 7.68 18.87
CA CYS A 325 2.11 8.54 17.94
C CYS A 325 1.25 9.79 17.66
N TYR A 326 1.49 10.83 18.42
CA TYR A 326 0.70 12.08 18.38
C TYR A 326 1.14 12.99 17.24
N SER A 327 1.30 12.38 16.07
CA SER A 327 1.76 13.06 14.88
C SER A 327 1.00 12.59 13.64
N TYR A 328 0.82 13.48 12.68
CA TYR A 328 0.36 13.12 11.34
C TYR A 328 1.50 12.59 10.47
N PHE A 329 2.74 12.72 10.93
CA PHE A 329 3.91 12.11 10.29
C PHE A 329 4.45 10.96 11.13
N THR A 330 4.93 9.92 10.47
CA THR A 330 5.40 8.69 11.11
C THR A 330 6.40 8.98 12.23
N CYS A 331 6.08 8.56 13.45
CA CYS A 331 6.93 8.76 14.60
C CYS A 331 8.28 8.05 14.45
N GLY A 332 9.34 8.72 14.88
CA GLY A 332 10.72 8.26 14.67
C GLY A 332 11.33 8.76 13.35
N THR A 333 10.59 9.54 12.55
CA THR A 333 11.10 10.20 11.34
C THR A 333 11.37 11.70 11.57
N PRO A 334 12.19 12.37 10.74
CA PRO A 334 12.63 13.73 10.98
C PRO A 334 11.52 14.79 11.05
N LEU A 335 10.40 14.56 10.36
CA LEU A 335 9.30 15.54 10.33
C LEU A 335 8.22 15.30 11.39
N ALA A 336 8.27 14.16 12.10
CA ALA A 336 7.34 13.92 13.19
C ALA A 336 7.44 14.98 14.28
N SER A 337 6.31 15.45 14.78
CA SER A 337 6.22 16.37 15.91
C SER A 337 4.87 16.21 16.63
N GLU A 338 4.77 16.81 17.81
CA GLU A 338 3.55 16.78 18.62
C GLU A 338 2.87 18.16 18.71
N ILE A 339 3.25 19.08 17.85
CA ILE A 339 2.67 20.43 17.81
C ILE A 339 1.19 20.35 17.50
N GLY A 340 0.35 20.91 18.37
CA GLY A 340 -1.11 20.93 18.27
C GLY A 340 -1.79 19.62 18.71
N ALA A 341 -1.03 18.66 19.26
CA ALA A 341 -1.55 17.34 19.65
C ALA A 341 -2.23 17.28 21.02
N GLU A 342 -2.31 18.41 21.72
CA GLU A 342 -2.85 18.48 23.09
C GLU A 342 -4.23 17.78 23.26
N PRO A 343 -5.18 17.92 22.31
CA PRO A 343 -6.47 17.23 22.44
C PRO A 343 -6.38 15.70 22.39
N LEU A 344 -5.34 15.16 21.75
CA LEU A 344 -5.12 13.71 21.57
C LEU A 344 -4.19 13.12 22.63
N LYS A 345 -3.28 13.90 23.22
CA LYS A 345 -2.28 13.44 24.21
C LYS A 345 -2.84 13.26 25.62
N GLY A 346 -3.90 13.98 25.95
CA GLY A 346 -4.46 14.02 27.29
C GLY A 346 -5.34 12.82 27.63
N LYS A 347 -5.94 12.92 28.81
CA LYS A 347 -7.08 12.05 29.15
C LYS A 347 -8.26 12.40 28.24
N ARG A 348 -9.04 11.38 27.85
CA ARG A 348 -10.29 11.60 27.11
C ARG A 348 -11.18 12.63 27.82
N ASP A 349 -11.57 13.67 27.10
CA ASP A 349 -12.45 14.72 27.61
C ASP A 349 -13.86 14.56 27.02
N PHE A 350 -14.63 13.67 27.63
CA PHE A 350 -16.01 13.39 27.22
C PHE A 350 -16.94 14.60 27.38
N GLU A 351 -16.70 15.46 28.37
CA GLU A 351 -17.56 16.64 28.60
C GLU A 351 -17.29 17.70 27.52
N ARG A 352 -16.01 17.97 27.19
CA ARG A 352 -15.66 18.85 26.07
C ARG A 352 -16.21 18.30 24.75
N ALA A 353 -16.12 17.00 24.53
CA ALA A 353 -16.66 16.37 23.33
C ALA A 353 -18.17 16.53 23.22
N LYS A 354 -18.95 16.28 24.31
CA LYS A 354 -20.41 16.51 24.33
C LYS A 354 -20.76 17.97 24.06
N GLN A 355 -19.99 18.90 24.61
CA GLN A 355 -20.18 20.33 24.36
C GLN A 355 -19.97 20.64 22.86
N LEU A 356 -18.91 20.12 22.25
CA LEU A 356 -18.63 20.29 20.81
C LEU A 356 -19.72 19.68 19.92
N VAL A 357 -20.27 18.50 20.28
CA VAL A 357 -21.41 17.89 19.60
C VAL A 357 -22.63 18.82 19.64
N LYS A 358 -22.94 19.41 20.81
CA LYS A 358 -24.02 20.39 20.98
C LYS A 358 -23.76 21.66 20.17
N GLU A 359 -22.55 22.21 20.24
CA GLU A 359 -22.14 23.40 19.49
C GLU A 359 -22.15 23.17 17.96
N ALA A 360 -21.93 21.94 17.51
CA ALA A 360 -22.05 21.55 16.11
C ALA A 360 -23.49 21.49 15.61
N GLY A 361 -24.49 21.52 16.51
CA GLY A 361 -25.91 21.44 16.18
C GLY A 361 -26.38 20.03 15.79
N TYR A 362 -25.70 18.99 16.27
CA TYR A 362 -26.08 17.60 15.99
C TYR A 362 -27.47 17.28 16.54
N LYS A 363 -28.33 16.69 15.70
CA LYS A 363 -29.75 16.44 16.02
C LYS A 363 -30.11 14.95 16.12
N GLY A 364 -29.09 14.07 16.18
CA GLY A 364 -29.30 12.63 16.28
C GLY A 364 -29.26 11.91 14.93
N GLU A 365 -28.71 12.55 13.89
CA GLU A 365 -28.49 11.96 12.57
C GLU A 365 -27.71 10.64 12.71
N LYS A 366 -28.15 9.63 11.96
CA LYS A 366 -27.54 8.31 11.97
C LYS A 366 -26.13 8.36 11.37
N ILE A 367 -25.15 7.87 12.11
CA ILE A 367 -23.75 7.76 11.67
C ILE A 367 -23.48 6.32 11.29
N VAL A 368 -22.99 6.13 10.06
CA VAL A 368 -22.59 4.83 9.53
C VAL A 368 -21.07 4.70 9.55
N ILE A 369 -20.59 3.72 10.32
CA ILE A 369 -19.20 3.24 10.28
C ILE A 369 -19.17 2.03 9.36
N ILE A 370 -18.50 2.12 8.22
CA ILE A 370 -18.26 0.94 7.38
C ILE A 370 -17.06 0.17 7.93
N ASP A 371 -17.21 -1.14 8.08
CA ASP A 371 -16.28 -2.00 8.78
C ASP A 371 -15.92 -3.23 7.95
N ALA A 372 -14.71 -3.75 8.14
CA ALA A 372 -14.20 -4.96 7.51
C ALA A 372 -13.85 -6.00 8.59
N THR A 373 -14.73 -6.98 8.78
CA THR A 373 -14.61 -7.97 9.84
C THR A 373 -13.50 -9.00 9.60
N ASP A 374 -13.07 -9.16 8.35
CA ASP A 374 -11.94 -9.97 7.93
C ASP A 374 -10.58 -9.24 8.08
N GLN A 375 -10.59 -7.99 8.59
CA GLN A 375 -9.40 -7.19 8.88
C GLN A 375 -9.37 -6.81 10.36
N PRO A 376 -8.69 -7.57 11.23
CA PRO A 376 -8.64 -7.32 12.68
C PRO A 376 -8.24 -5.89 13.04
N ILE A 377 -7.28 -5.30 12.29
CA ILE A 377 -6.84 -3.91 12.47
C ILE A 377 -8.01 -2.92 12.31
N VAL A 378 -8.85 -3.12 11.30
CA VAL A 378 -9.98 -2.23 11.00
C VAL A 378 -11.11 -2.46 11.99
N HIS A 379 -11.46 -3.73 12.22
CA HIS A 379 -12.58 -4.13 13.07
C HIS A 379 -12.38 -3.64 14.51
N SER A 380 -11.21 -3.83 15.11
CA SER A 380 -10.89 -3.34 16.46
C SER A 380 -11.06 -1.83 16.58
N GLN A 381 -10.61 -1.07 15.59
CA GLN A 381 -10.76 0.39 15.57
C GLN A 381 -12.25 0.79 15.46
N SER A 382 -13.01 0.10 14.63
CA SER A 382 -14.45 0.37 14.43
C SER A 382 -15.25 0.18 15.73
N LEU A 383 -14.98 -0.89 16.47
CA LEU A 383 -15.64 -1.17 17.76
C LEU A 383 -15.32 -0.10 18.80
N LEU A 384 -14.03 0.27 18.95
CA LEU A 384 -13.60 1.32 19.89
C LEU A 384 -14.19 2.68 19.53
N THR A 385 -14.25 3.00 18.26
CA THR A 385 -14.84 4.27 17.78
C THR A 385 -16.34 4.29 18.03
N LEU A 386 -17.06 3.21 17.75
CA LEU A 386 -18.49 3.10 18.01
C LEU A 386 -18.82 3.35 19.50
N GLU A 387 -18.04 2.73 20.39
CA GLU A 387 -18.21 2.90 21.84
C GLU A 387 -17.98 4.35 22.27
N ASN A 388 -16.90 4.98 21.78
CA ASN A 388 -16.59 6.37 22.10
C ASN A 388 -17.67 7.34 21.59
N LEU A 389 -18.19 7.13 20.36
CA LEU A 389 -19.26 7.94 19.79
C LEU A 389 -20.55 7.84 20.63
N LYS A 390 -20.94 6.65 21.08
CA LYS A 390 -22.10 6.44 21.94
C LYS A 390 -21.96 7.17 23.28
N LYS A 391 -20.78 7.17 23.90
CA LYS A 391 -20.49 7.88 25.15
C LYS A 391 -20.68 9.40 25.07
N ILE A 392 -20.58 9.98 23.91
CA ILE A 392 -20.79 11.43 23.65
C ILE A 392 -22.16 11.73 23.02
N GLY A 393 -23.07 10.76 23.02
CA GLY A 393 -24.44 10.94 22.56
C GLY A 393 -24.65 10.90 21.06
N ILE A 394 -23.68 10.35 20.30
CA ILE A 394 -23.80 10.21 18.85
C ILE A 394 -24.49 8.88 18.51
N ASN A 395 -25.53 8.95 17.68
CA ASN A 395 -26.28 7.81 17.14
C ASN A 395 -25.49 7.12 16.04
N ALA A 396 -24.61 6.18 16.40
CA ALA A 396 -23.73 5.47 15.48
C ALA A 396 -24.04 3.98 15.41
N GLU A 397 -23.85 3.41 14.20
CA GLU A 397 -23.91 1.97 13.96
C GLU A 397 -22.74 1.51 13.09
N ILE A 398 -22.38 0.24 13.23
CA ILE A 398 -21.45 -0.44 12.32
C ILE A 398 -22.25 -1.14 11.23
N GLN A 399 -21.82 -0.94 9.97
CA GLN A 399 -22.25 -1.75 8.85
C GLN A 399 -21.07 -2.61 8.41
N ALA A 400 -21.13 -3.87 8.84
CA ALA A 400 -20.07 -4.85 8.64
C ALA A 400 -20.06 -5.42 7.21
N GLY A 401 -18.87 -5.71 6.71
CA GLY A 401 -18.60 -6.37 5.44
C GLY A 401 -17.21 -6.99 5.45
N ASP A 402 -16.72 -7.35 4.27
CA ASP A 402 -15.31 -7.72 4.04
C ASP A 402 -14.49 -6.50 3.59
N TRP A 403 -13.16 -6.63 3.59
CA TRP A 403 -12.26 -5.57 3.15
C TRP A 403 -12.50 -5.15 1.69
N GLY A 404 -12.77 -6.11 0.79
CA GLY A 404 -13.08 -5.82 -0.61
C GLY A 404 -14.31 -4.94 -0.75
N THR A 405 -15.35 -5.20 0.02
CA THR A 405 -16.57 -4.39 0.10
C THR A 405 -16.26 -3.00 0.65
N LEU A 406 -15.48 -2.89 1.73
CA LEU A 406 -15.10 -1.62 2.33
C LEU A 406 -14.32 -0.74 1.32
N ILE A 407 -13.29 -1.27 0.67
CA ILE A 407 -12.47 -0.49 -0.29
C ILE A 407 -13.26 -0.02 -1.50
N THR A 408 -14.31 -0.71 -1.88
CA THR A 408 -15.23 -0.30 -2.94
C THR A 408 -16.19 0.78 -2.42
N ARG A 409 -16.79 0.54 -1.26
CA ARG A 409 -17.82 1.42 -0.68
C ARG A 409 -17.26 2.77 -0.24
N ARG A 410 -16.02 2.84 0.26
CA ARG A 410 -15.39 4.13 0.64
C ARG A 410 -15.26 5.13 -0.52
N ALA A 411 -15.37 4.66 -1.78
CA ALA A 411 -15.35 5.50 -2.97
C ALA A 411 -16.75 6.08 -3.32
N VAL A 412 -17.81 5.62 -2.64
CA VAL A 412 -19.18 6.09 -2.86
C VAL A 412 -19.35 7.49 -2.27
N LYS A 413 -19.80 8.45 -3.11
CA LYS A 413 -20.03 9.85 -2.70
C LYS A 413 -21.47 10.13 -2.25
N GLU A 414 -22.34 9.15 -2.31
CA GLU A 414 -23.74 9.29 -1.93
C GLU A 414 -23.93 9.42 -0.40
N PRO A 415 -25.06 9.98 0.07
CA PRO A 415 -25.38 10.00 1.50
C PRO A 415 -25.66 8.58 2.05
N ASN A 416 -25.73 8.45 3.38
CA ASN A 416 -25.86 7.17 4.08
C ASN A 416 -27.04 6.31 3.63
N ASP A 417 -28.20 6.93 3.40
CA ASP A 417 -29.44 6.28 2.96
C ASP A 417 -29.38 5.77 1.52
N LYS A 418 -28.36 6.18 0.75
CA LYS A 418 -28.07 5.75 -0.62
C LYS A 418 -26.77 4.96 -0.74
N GLY A 419 -26.36 4.27 0.32
CA GLY A 419 -25.16 3.42 0.31
C GLY A 419 -23.86 4.12 0.68
N GLY A 420 -23.90 5.40 1.04
CA GLY A 420 -22.77 6.15 1.54
C GLY A 420 -22.33 5.75 2.94
N TRP A 421 -21.44 6.55 3.53
CA TRP A 421 -20.81 6.29 4.81
C TRP A 421 -20.39 7.61 5.50
N ASN A 422 -20.13 7.56 6.82
CA ASN A 422 -19.61 8.69 7.58
C ASN A 422 -18.19 8.48 8.07
N ILE A 423 -17.85 7.25 8.49
CA ILE A 423 -16.54 6.89 9.05
C ILE A 423 -16.07 5.58 8.43
N PHE A 424 -14.78 5.49 8.15
CA PHE A 424 -14.10 4.21 8.01
C PHE A 424 -12.74 4.24 8.72
N HIS A 425 -12.24 3.07 9.05
CA HIS A 425 -10.93 2.87 9.63
C HIS A 425 -9.99 2.24 8.62
N THR A 426 -8.72 2.56 8.76
CA THR A 426 -7.65 1.97 7.96
C THR A 426 -6.31 2.21 8.64
N TRP A 427 -5.26 1.80 7.96
CA TRP A 427 -3.88 2.11 8.36
C TRP A 427 -3.05 2.47 7.12
N LEU A 428 -1.95 3.18 7.33
CA LEU A 428 -0.93 3.38 6.32
C LEU A 428 0.43 2.95 6.85
N VAL A 429 1.23 2.34 5.98
CA VAL A 429 2.63 2.01 6.28
C VAL A 429 3.44 3.29 6.49
N GLY A 430 4.45 3.24 7.37
CA GLY A 430 5.24 4.40 7.72
C GLY A 430 5.73 5.24 6.53
N PRO A 431 6.27 4.66 5.45
CA PRO A 431 6.71 5.42 4.28
C PRO A 431 5.65 6.31 3.61
N ASP A 432 4.36 5.99 3.73
CA ASP A 432 3.27 6.78 3.16
C ASP A 432 2.91 8.03 4.00
N MET A 433 3.50 8.18 5.18
CA MET A 433 3.19 9.27 6.11
C MET A 433 4.42 10.06 6.56
N VAL A 434 5.60 9.89 5.94
CA VAL A 434 6.85 10.51 6.40
C VAL A 434 6.96 12.02 6.13
N ASN A 435 6.19 12.56 5.19
CA ASN A 435 6.24 13.98 4.82
C ASN A 435 4.97 14.44 4.10
N PRO A 436 4.74 15.76 3.94
CA PRO A 436 3.57 16.32 3.26
C PRO A 436 3.38 15.90 1.79
N ALA A 437 4.43 15.45 1.10
CA ALA A 437 4.32 15.04 -0.30
C ALA A 437 3.58 13.71 -0.47
N VAL A 438 3.90 12.73 0.39
CA VAL A 438 3.37 11.36 0.32
C VAL A 438 2.16 11.15 1.23
N ASN A 439 1.98 11.95 2.28
CA ASN A 439 0.84 11.86 3.20
C ASN A 439 -0.44 12.39 2.54
N PHE A 440 -1.05 11.56 1.72
CA PHE A 440 -2.28 11.91 1.00
C PHE A 440 -3.53 12.06 1.90
N PRO A 441 -3.68 11.39 3.08
CA PRO A 441 -4.83 11.58 3.95
C PRO A 441 -5.02 13.00 4.50
N ILE A 442 -3.94 13.78 4.64
CA ILE A 442 -4.04 15.15 5.16
C ILE A 442 -4.40 16.20 4.10
N ARG A 443 -4.49 15.82 2.82
CA ARG A 443 -4.80 16.76 1.75
C ARG A 443 -6.20 17.33 1.89
N GLY A 444 -6.32 18.65 1.64
CA GLY A 444 -7.57 19.41 1.65
C GLY A 444 -8.00 19.89 0.25
N ASN A 445 -7.76 19.14 -0.82
CA ASN A 445 -8.00 19.56 -2.20
C ASN A 445 -9.38 19.13 -2.77
N GLY A 446 -10.37 18.92 -1.90
CA GLY A 446 -11.77 18.71 -2.27
C GLY A 446 -11.97 17.43 -3.07
N GLU A 447 -12.62 17.51 -4.23
CA GLU A 447 -12.94 16.35 -5.07
C GLU A 447 -11.73 15.51 -5.51
N LYS A 448 -10.55 16.12 -5.53
CA LYS A 448 -9.27 15.44 -5.82
C LYS A 448 -8.61 14.87 -4.58
N ALA A 449 -9.15 15.12 -3.38
CA ALA A 449 -8.66 14.52 -2.15
C ALA A 449 -9.01 13.03 -2.10
N TRP A 450 -8.26 12.33 -1.28
CA TRP A 450 -8.56 10.93 -0.96
C TRP A 450 -9.96 10.77 -0.38
N PHE A 451 -10.51 9.56 -0.39
CA PHE A 451 -11.86 9.23 0.08
C PHE A 451 -12.24 9.99 1.35
N GLY A 452 -13.48 10.49 1.38
CA GLY A 452 -13.97 11.45 2.36
C GLY A 452 -13.88 12.91 1.89
N TRP A 453 -13.07 13.21 0.89
CA TRP A 453 -13.04 14.46 0.10
C TRP A 453 -12.94 15.74 0.93
N PRO A 454 -12.00 15.85 1.89
CA PRO A 454 -11.82 17.06 2.67
C PRO A 454 -11.42 18.25 1.79
N SER A 455 -11.94 19.42 2.12
CA SER A 455 -11.61 20.69 1.46
C SER A 455 -11.12 21.69 2.49
N ASP A 456 -9.84 22.07 2.37
CA ASP A 456 -9.19 23.06 3.24
C ASP A 456 -8.08 23.78 2.46
N PRO A 457 -8.37 24.98 1.89
CA PRO A 457 -7.37 25.75 1.15
C PRO A 457 -6.12 26.10 1.99
N LYS A 458 -6.28 26.31 3.30
CA LYS A 458 -5.14 26.61 4.19
C LYS A 458 -4.18 25.43 4.32
N MET A 459 -4.70 24.20 4.38
CA MET A 459 -3.88 22.99 4.38
C MET A 459 -3.05 22.89 3.08
N GLU A 460 -3.66 23.12 1.93
CA GLU A 460 -2.94 23.08 0.65
C GLU A 460 -1.90 24.22 0.53
N GLU A 461 -2.20 25.43 1.03
CA GLU A 461 -1.23 26.53 1.11
C GLU A 461 0.00 26.15 1.96
N LEU A 462 -0.20 25.55 3.13
CA LEU A 462 0.88 25.11 4.02
C LEU A 462 1.70 23.98 3.40
N ARG A 463 1.06 23.05 2.70
CA ARG A 463 1.75 22.03 1.94
C ARG A 463 2.59 22.61 0.80
N GLU A 464 2.08 23.64 0.08
CA GLU A 464 2.86 24.35 -0.93
C GLU A 464 4.08 25.05 -0.34
N ALA A 465 3.98 25.60 0.87
CA ALA A 465 5.12 26.18 1.57
C ALA A 465 6.20 25.12 1.86
N TRP A 466 5.78 23.90 2.25
CA TRP A 466 6.71 22.79 2.45
C TRP A 466 7.46 22.42 1.15
N PHE A 467 6.77 22.33 0.00
CA PHE A 467 7.41 22.05 -1.30
C PHE A 467 8.42 23.13 -1.73
N LYS A 468 8.32 24.33 -1.19
CA LYS A 468 9.23 25.45 -1.48
C LYS A 468 10.39 25.57 -0.50
N ALA A 469 10.42 24.77 0.57
CA ALA A 469 11.48 24.77 1.56
C ALA A 469 12.83 24.41 0.92
N LYS A 470 13.87 25.18 1.23
CA LYS A 470 15.22 25.03 0.65
C LYS A 470 16.20 24.36 1.61
N THR A 471 15.88 24.35 2.89
CA THR A 471 16.73 23.79 3.95
C THR A 471 15.95 22.77 4.79
N PRO A 472 16.63 21.83 5.46
CA PRO A 472 15.97 20.93 6.41
C PRO A 472 15.20 21.66 7.52
N ALA A 473 15.72 22.79 7.99
CA ALA A 473 15.05 23.59 9.02
C ALA A 473 13.76 24.24 8.51
N GLU A 474 13.77 24.80 7.30
CA GLU A 474 12.55 25.32 6.65
C GLU A 474 11.55 24.20 6.40
N SER A 475 12.00 23.02 5.91
CA SER A 475 11.16 21.84 5.70
C SER A 475 10.48 21.40 7.01
N LYS A 476 11.24 21.35 8.11
CA LYS A 476 10.70 20.99 9.43
C LYS A 476 9.66 22.00 9.90
N ALA A 477 9.97 23.32 9.83
CA ALA A 477 9.05 24.38 10.23
C ALA A 477 7.74 24.36 9.40
N ALA A 478 7.83 24.14 8.09
CA ALA A 478 6.67 24.03 7.24
C ALA A 478 5.84 22.76 7.55
N ALA A 479 6.50 21.63 7.83
CA ALA A 479 5.83 20.39 8.27
C ALA A 479 5.11 20.58 9.61
N ASP A 480 5.71 21.32 10.55
CA ASP A 480 5.10 21.65 11.84
C ASP A 480 3.84 22.54 11.67
N ALA A 481 3.86 23.46 10.72
CA ALA A 481 2.66 24.24 10.37
C ALA A 481 1.54 23.38 9.76
N VAL A 482 1.90 22.42 8.89
CA VAL A 482 0.96 21.42 8.36
C VAL A 482 0.41 20.56 9.49
N GLN A 483 1.24 20.08 10.40
CA GLN A 483 0.88 19.29 11.56
C GLN A 483 -0.14 20.01 12.45
N LYS A 484 0.15 21.28 12.82
CA LYS A 484 -0.75 22.12 13.63
C LYS A 484 -2.10 22.27 12.94
N ARG A 485 -2.11 22.61 11.63
CA ARG A 485 -3.36 22.76 10.87
C ARG A 485 -4.13 21.45 10.80
N ALA A 486 -3.45 20.31 10.72
CA ALA A 486 -4.12 19.02 10.70
C ALA A 486 -4.87 18.72 12.01
N PHE A 487 -4.37 19.13 13.17
CA PHE A 487 -5.12 19.03 14.43
C PHE A 487 -6.29 20.02 14.54
N GLU A 488 -6.22 21.18 13.90
CA GLU A 488 -7.35 22.12 13.83
C GLU A 488 -8.44 21.64 12.86
N PHE A 489 -8.05 21.16 11.68
CA PHE A 489 -8.95 20.76 10.60
C PHE A 489 -9.47 19.34 10.78
N VAL A 490 -8.69 18.43 11.40
CA VAL A 490 -8.96 17.02 11.64
C VAL A 490 -9.34 16.27 10.37
N PRO A 491 -8.43 16.17 9.38
CA PRO A 491 -8.69 15.39 8.15
C PRO A 491 -8.80 13.89 8.41
N ILE A 492 -8.05 13.41 9.40
CA ILE A 492 -8.09 12.08 10.01
C ILE A 492 -7.82 12.23 11.51
N ILE A 493 -8.01 11.17 12.28
CA ILE A 493 -7.46 11.07 13.64
C ILE A 493 -6.48 9.91 13.66
N PRO A 494 -5.18 10.15 13.94
CA PRO A 494 -4.21 9.08 14.14
C PRO A 494 -4.57 8.24 15.37
N THR A 495 -4.57 6.91 15.23
CA THR A 495 -4.94 5.98 16.31
C THR A 495 -3.74 5.27 16.94
N GLY A 496 -2.54 5.67 16.55
CA GLY A 496 -1.27 5.14 17.05
C GLY A 496 -0.44 4.43 15.98
N GLN A 497 0.80 4.11 16.33
CA GLN A 497 1.74 3.40 15.46
C GLN A 497 1.96 1.97 15.98
N PHE A 498 1.92 0.99 15.08
CA PHE A 498 2.03 -0.42 15.43
C PHE A 498 2.88 -1.18 14.41
N ILE A 499 3.42 -2.32 14.83
CA ILE A 499 4.19 -3.24 13.99
C ILE A 499 3.49 -4.58 14.07
N LEU A 500 3.19 -5.16 12.92
CA LEU A 500 2.70 -6.53 12.81
C LEU A 500 3.84 -7.43 12.33
N PRO A 501 4.10 -8.54 13.02
CA PRO A 501 5.10 -9.50 12.59
C PRO A 501 4.63 -10.28 11.37
N THR A 502 5.60 -10.85 10.65
CA THR A 502 5.41 -11.88 9.64
C THR A 502 5.92 -13.22 10.16
N ALA A 503 5.38 -14.30 9.65
CA ALA A 503 5.79 -15.64 10.05
C ALA A 503 5.89 -16.58 8.84
#